data_1d53756e4915e7cbdd8eaff10fd42810
#
_entry.id   1d53756e4915e7cbdd8eaff10fd42810
#
_cell.length_a   1.000
_cell.length_b   1.000
_cell.length_c   1.000
_cell.angle_alpha   90.00
_cell.angle_beta   90.00
_cell.angle_gamma   90.00
#
_symmetry.space_group_name_H-M   'P 1'
#
loop_
_entity.id
_entity.type
_entity.pdbx_description
1 polymer ?
#
loop_
_entity_poly.entity_id
_entity_poly.type
_entity_poly.pdbx_seq_one_letter_code
_entity_poly.pdbx_strand_id
1 'polypeptide(L)'
;MSVEARKHHTKKSKHQKKDKGGSADSGFAGPAPAPPPAPLPSCGSNATQLNIFDILSFGAKGDGIRDDSEALLAAWKAACKVPGSTLEIPSEFKFLIKPITLQGPCMPHLVLQIYGTLLAPPEVGSWPKSSLFQWLNFKWVQNFTIQGTGTVDGQGPQWWTASSLYYTPKKLKHIPDLKPTALRFYGSNNVTVRDIKIINSPQCHLKFDNSAGIKVDNIKISSPENSPNTDGIHLQNTRDVEIQHSNIGCGDDCVSIQTGCSNIHIHHINCGPGHGISLGSLGKDKSVGCVFDIVVEKISVQNTLAGVRIKTWQGGIGSVKNVSFSNIQVSDVKVPIIIDQYYCDKHFCKNQTGAVAISGVKYDQIIGTYSVQPIYLACSNDIPCTDVDLINIQLKPSPKFRGFHQALCWNSYGKSKAPLVPSSIDYCLRRDSGSIMKRVARSHEHVC
;
A
#
# COMPACT_ATOMS: atom_id res chain seq x y z
N MET A 1 -5.10 26.27 42.10
CA MET A 1 -4.71 25.66 43.40
C MET A 1 -3.61 24.68 43.08
N SER A 2 -2.44 25.12 43.32
CA SER A 2 -1.24 24.73 44.08
C SER A 2 -0.51 23.55 43.45
N VAL A 3 0.51 23.78 42.74
CA VAL A 3 1.97 23.90 42.94
C VAL A 3 2.52 23.13 44.14
N GLU A 4 3.37 22.17 43.88
CA GLU A 4 4.56 21.93 44.70
C GLU A 4 5.64 21.16 43.93
N ALA A 5 6.79 21.86 43.84
CA ALA A 5 8.07 21.37 43.39
C ALA A 5 8.90 20.88 44.57
N ARG A 6 9.73 19.86 44.43
CA ARG A 6 10.86 19.62 45.37
C ARG A 6 12.16 19.33 44.66
N LYS A 7 13.17 20.03 45.15
CA LYS A 7 14.54 20.19 44.74
C LYS A 7 15.50 19.09 45.22
N HIS A 8 16.54 18.91 44.46
CA HIS A 8 17.98 18.69 44.73
C HIS A 8 18.47 18.02 46.01
N HIS A 9 19.40 17.09 45.85
CA HIS A 9 20.66 17.10 46.62
C HIS A 9 21.81 16.42 45.90
N THR A 10 22.83 17.23 45.59
CA THR A 10 24.19 16.86 45.24
C THR A 10 25.03 16.64 46.52
N LYS A 11 25.97 15.68 46.52
CA LYS A 11 27.09 15.66 47.46
C LYS A 11 28.40 15.30 46.72
N LYS A 12 29.33 16.28 46.78
CA LYS A 12 30.78 16.16 46.54
C LYS A 12 31.52 15.91 47.85
N SER A 13 32.64 15.17 47.85
CA SER A 13 33.83 15.39 48.71
C SER A 13 34.97 14.49 48.17
N LYS A 14 36.04 14.98 47.82
CA LYS A 14 37.28 15.64 48.16
C LYS A 14 38.32 14.69 48.82
N HIS A 15 39.41 14.54 48.06
CA HIS A 15 40.88 14.49 48.37
C HIS A 15 41.37 14.02 49.74
N GLN A 16 42.44 13.21 49.70
CA GLN A 16 43.72 13.58 50.31
C GLN A 16 44.90 12.75 49.78
N LYS A 17 46.02 13.45 49.44
CA LYS A 17 47.39 13.00 49.22
C LYS A 17 48.11 12.75 50.53
N LYS A 18 49.11 11.86 50.58
CA LYS A 18 50.39 12.08 51.29
C LYS A 18 51.49 11.17 50.78
N ASP A 19 52.65 11.86 50.53
CA ASP A 19 53.94 11.34 50.18
C ASP A 19 54.73 10.76 51.38
N LYS A 20 55.74 9.95 51.05
CA LYS A 20 57.14 9.89 51.53
C LYS A 20 57.62 8.47 51.32
N GLY A 21 58.70 8.10 50.67
CA GLY A 21 60.04 8.59 50.56
C GLY A 21 60.98 7.56 51.17
N GLY A 22 61.92 7.00 50.40
CA GLY A 22 62.96 6.13 50.96
C GLY A 22 63.75 5.34 49.88
N SER A 23 65.02 5.61 49.83
CA SER A 23 66.02 5.39 48.80
C SER A 23 66.70 4.03 48.86
N ALA A 24 67.29 3.61 47.71
CA ALA A 24 68.50 2.82 47.44
C ALA A 24 68.56 1.32 47.77
N ASP A 25 68.81 0.43 46.84
CA ASP A 25 70.13 -0.02 46.50
C ASP A 25 70.16 -0.90 45.25
N SER A 26 71.26 -0.91 44.59
CA SER A 26 71.66 -1.50 43.31
C SER A 26 71.84 -3.00 43.35
N GLY A 27 71.27 -3.71 42.38
CA GLY A 27 71.62 -5.12 42.12
C GLY A 27 71.36 -5.51 40.68
N PHE A 28 72.39 -5.59 39.86
CA PHE A 28 72.28 -6.11 38.48
C PHE A 28 71.97 -7.60 38.50
N ALA A 29 70.83 -7.98 37.98
CA ALA A 29 70.54 -9.36 37.54
C ALA A 29 69.93 -9.29 36.12
N GLY A 30 70.49 -10.10 35.23
CA GLY A 30 70.18 -10.14 33.81
C GLY A 30 68.70 -10.55 33.51
N PRO A 31 68.22 -10.29 32.30
CA PRO A 31 66.82 -10.52 31.98
C PRO A 31 66.47 -12.01 31.94
N ALA A 32 65.45 -12.37 32.67
CA ALA A 32 64.77 -13.67 32.57
C ALA A 32 64.10 -13.85 31.21
N PRO A 33 63.99 -15.04 30.63
CA PRO A 33 63.33 -15.30 29.37
C PRO A 33 61.84 -14.99 29.51
N ALA A 34 61.31 -14.34 28.45
CA ALA A 34 59.88 -13.97 28.36
C ALA A 34 58.97 -15.22 28.46
N PRO A 35 57.87 -15.17 29.18
CA PRO A 35 56.89 -16.25 29.17
C PRO A 35 56.27 -16.43 27.78
N PRO A 36 55.89 -17.66 27.40
CA PRO A 36 55.24 -17.92 26.12
C PRO A 36 53.95 -17.07 25.99
N PRO A 37 53.59 -16.61 24.79
CA PRO A 37 52.39 -15.82 24.59
C PRO A 37 51.17 -16.64 25.03
N ALA A 38 50.28 -15.99 25.80
CA ALA A 38 49.02 -16.56 26.17
C ALA A 38 48.20 -16.93 24.90
N PRO A 39 47.51 -18.07 24.91
CA PRO A 39 46.65 -18.42 23.77
C PRO A 39 45.64 -17.30 23.55
N LEU A 40 45.56 -16.81 22.30
CA LEU A 40 44.56 -15.85 21.88
C LEU A 40 43.19 -16.41 22.25
N PRO A 41 42.29 -15.58 22.81
CA PRO A 41 40.94 -16.01 23.03
C PRO A 41 40.37 -16.43 21.68
N SER A 42 39.90 -17.66 21.56
CA SER A 42 39.16 -18.13 20.42
C SER A 42 37.99 -17.20 20.25
N CYS A 43 38.00 -16.46 19.15
CA CYS A 43 36.83 -15.70 18.71
C CYS A 43 35.74 -16.74 18.47
N GLY A 44 34.91 -16.96 19.50
CA GLY A 44 33.71 -17.75 19.35
C GLY A 44 32.88 -17.04 18.29
N SER A 45 32.81 -17.59 17.10
CA SER A 45 31.84 -17.22 16.10
C SER A 45 30.48 -17.52 16.72
N ASN A 46 29.87 -16.51 17.32
CA ASN A 46 28.41 -16.48 17.47
C ASN A 46 27.80 -16.41 16.06
N ALA A 47 27.90 -17.53 15.34
CA ALA A 47 27.00 -17.77 14.24
C ALA A 47 25.59 -17.76 14.87
N THR A 48 24.88 -16.66 14.71
CA THR A 48 23.44 -16.59 15.01
C THR A 48 22.82 -17.75 14.24
N GLN A 49 22.43 -18.78 14.96
CA GLN A 49 21.78 -19.95 14.38
C GLN A 49 20.50 -19.43 13.75
N LEU A 50 20.48 -19.34 12.42
CA LEU A 50 19.30 -18.90 11.67
C LEU A 50 18.22 -19.96 11.90
N ASN A 51 17.15 -19.56 12.58
CA ASN A 51 16.00 -20.43 12.82
C ASN A 51 15.15 -20.50 11.53
N ILE A 52 15.60 -21.32 10.58
CA ILE A 52 14.93 -21.51 9.29
C ILE A 52 13.98 -22.70 9.39
N PHE A 53 12.75 -22.46 9.02
CA PHE A 53 11.66 -23.44 8.91
C PHE A 53 11.33 -23.64 7.42
N ASP A 54 12.01 -24.57 6.77
CA ASP A 54 11.72 -24.91 5.37
C ASP A 54 10.43 -25.69 5.27
N ILE A 55 9.51 -25.26 4.42
CA ILE A 55 8.20 -25.90 4.21
C ILE A 55 8.31 -27.39 3.80
N LEU A 56 9.37 -27.78 3.08
CA LEU A 56 9.63 -29.15 2.70
C LEU A 56 9.86 -30.05 3.92
N SER A 57 10.48 -29.53 4.97
CA SER A 57 10.68 -30.26 6.23
C SER A 57 9.39 -30.57 6.97
N PHE A 58 8.29 -29.88 6.60
CA PHE A 58 6.95 -30.12 7.13
C PHE A 58 6.08 -30.99 6.21
N GLY A 59 6.67 -31.60 5.19
CA GLY A 59 6.01 -32.56 4.32
C GLY A 59 5.45 -32.03 3.02
N ALA A 60 5.68 -30.73 2.70
CA ALA A 60 5.30 -30.18 1.41
C ALA A 60 5.98 -30.91 0.26
N LYS A 61 5.33 -31.00 -0.88
CA LYS A 61 5.87 -31.66 -2.08
C LYS A 61 6.43 -30.67 -3.09
N GLY A 62 5.84 -29.49 -3.19
CA GLY A 62 6.30 -28.45 -4.09
C GLY A 62 6.23 -28.83 -5.58
N ASP A 63 5.35 -29.75 -5.95
CA ASP A 63 5.17 -30.23 -7.33
C ASP A 63 4.14 -29.42 -8.13
N GLY A 64 3.49 -28.44 -7.50
CA GLY A 64 2.45 -27.60 -8.08
C GLY A 64 1.10 -28.29 -8.27
N ILE A 65 0.94 -29.52 -7.80
CA ILE A 65 -0.27 -30.35 -8.00
C ILE A 65 -0.89 -30.73 -6.67
N ARG A 66 -0.09 -31.22 -5.73
CA ARG A 66 -0.56 -31.63 -4.41
C ARG A 66 -0.79 -30.41 -3.53
N ASP A 67 -1.79 -30.54 -2.66
CA ASP A 67 -2.11 -29.51 -1.69
C ASP A 67 -1.08 -29.48 -0.56
N ASP A 68 -0.28 -28.43 -0.51
CA ASP A 68 0.75 -28.23 0.49
C ASP A 68 0.29 -27.29 1.65
N SER A 69 -1.01 -27.00 1.75
CA SER A 69 -1.55 -26.04 2.72
C SER A 69 -1.31 -26.44 4.17
N GLU A 70 -1.43 -27.72 4.51
CA GLU A 70 -1.19 -28.23 5.86
C GLU A 70 0.27 -28.12 6.26
N ALA A 71 1.20 -28.37 5.32
CA ALA A 71 2.63 -28.19 5.54
C ALA A 71 2.97 -26.73 5.81
N LEU A 72 2.41 -25.81 5.02
CA LEU A 72 2.58 -24.37 5.25
C LEU A 72 2.02 -23.94 6.60
N LEU A 73 0.85 -24.41 7.00
CA LEU A 73 0.26 -24.10 8.31
C LEU A 73 1.10 -24.68 9.47
N ALA A 74 1.64 -25.88 9.33
CA ALA A 74 2.50 -26.48 10.34
C ALA A 74 3.83 -25.71 10.50
N ALA A 75 4.47 -25.37 9.38
CA ALA A 75 5.68 -24.55 9.35
C ALA A 75 5.44 -23.17 9.95
N TRP A 76 4.32 -22.52 9.61
CA TRP A 76 3.90 -21.23 10.20
C TRP A 76 3.76 -21.32 11.72
N LYS A 77 3.02 -22.32 12.20
CA LYS A 77 2.81 -22.52 13.65
C LYS A 77 4.11 -22.77 14.42
N ALA A 78 5.08 -23.43 13.79
CA ALA A 78 6.40 -23.67 14.38
C ALA A 78 7.23 -22.39 14.40
N ALA A 79 7.38 -21.72 13.26
CA ALA A 79 8.13 -20.48 13.11
C ALA A 79 7.56 -19.34 13.99
N CYS A 80 6.24 -19.23 14.08
CA CYS A 80 5.54 -18.22 14.87
C CYS A 80 5.88 -18.25 16.39
N LYS A 81 6.44 -19.35 16.88
CA LYS A 81 6.85 -19.51 18.30
C LYS A 81 8.28 -19.06 18.57
N VAL A 82 9.07 -18.79 17.55
CA VAL A 82 10.51 -18.51 17.65
C VAL A 82 10.79 -17.08 17.18
N PRO A 83 11.39 -16.22 18.02
CA PRO A 83 11.71 -14.85 17.62
C PRO A 83 12.78 -14.84 16.53
N GLY A 84 12.66 -13.93 15.57
CA GLY A 84 13.60 -13.79 14.46
C GLY A 84 13.66 -15.00 13.54
N SER A 85 12.64 -15.83 13.51
CA SER A 85 12.58 -17.01 12.65
C SER A 85 12.27 -16.67 11.20
N THR A 86 12.69 -17.54 10.30
CA THR A 86 12.38 -17.47 8.86
C THR A 86 11.61 -18.71 8.45
N LEU A 87 10.41 -18.54 7.92
CA LEU A 87 9.68 -19.56 7.18
C LEU A 87 10.07 -19.47 5.72
N GLU A 88 10.69 -20.50 5.19
CA GLU A 88 11.23 -20.51 3.82
C GLU A 88 10.34 -21.30 2.85
N ILE A 89 10.10 -20.67 1.70
CA ILE A 89 9.52 -21.28 0.50
C ILE A 89 10.69 -21.41 -0.51
N PRO A 90 11.32 -22.56 -0.62
CA PRO A 90 12.56 -22.70 -1.38
C PRO A 90 12.38 -22.53 -2.88
N SER A 91 13.46 -22.11 -3.56
CA SER A 91 13.50 -21.94 -5.01
C SER A 91 13.23 -23.26 -5.76
N GLU A 92 12.86 -23.12 -7.05
CA GLU A 92 12.62 -24.26 -7.97
C GLU A 92 11.33 -25.06 -7.69
N PHE A 93 10.68 -24.86 -6.54
CA PHE A 93 9.44 -25.53 -6.18
C PHE A 93 8.21 -24.67 -6.43
N LYS A 94 7.07 -25.34 -6.68
CA LYS A 94 5.75 -24.71 -6.83
C LYS A 94 4.78 -25.34 -5.84
N PHE A 95 4.31 -24.59 -4.89
CA PHE A 95 3.44 -25.10 -3.81
C PHE A 95 1.99 -24.70 -4.09
N LEU A 96 1.12 -25.69 -4.32
CA LEU A 96 -0.32 -25.46 -4.43
C LEU A 96 -0.89 -25.27 -3.03
N ILE A 97 -1.40 -24.08 -2.76
CA ILE A 97 -1.94 -23.68 -1.46
C ILE A 97 -3.42 -23.34 -1.60
N LYS A 98 -4.29 -24.07 -0.92
CA LYS A 98 -5.70 -23.71 -0.77
C LYS A 98 -5.86 -22.49 0.12
N PRO A 99 -7.04 -21.82 0.13
CA PRO A 99 -7.30 -20.71 1.01
C PRO A 99 -6.99 -21.01 2.48
N ILE A 100 -6.08 -20.24 3.07
CA ILE A 100 -5.67 -20.41 4.46
C ILE A 100 -5.58 -19.08 5.20
N THR A 101 -5.64 -19.15 6.53
CA THR A 101 -5.34 -18.02 7.41
C THR A 101 -4.08 -18.32 8.23
N LEU A 102 -3.08 -17.47 8.06
CA LEU A 102 -1.84 -17.45 8.81
C LEU A 102 -2.01 -16.41 9.93
N GLN A 103 -2.31 -16.90 11.12
CA GLN A 103 -2.75 -16.06 12.23
C GLN A 103 -1.62 -15.83 13.25
N GLY A 104 -1.50 -14.58 13.70
CA GLY A 104 -0.75 -14.18 14.88
C GLY A 104 -1.58 -14.26 16.17
N PRO A 105 -1.04 -13.79 17.31
CA PRO A 105 0.27 -13.14 17.39
C PRO A 105 1.43 -14.13 17.25
N CYS A 106 2.47 -13.70 16.54
CA CYS A 106 3.74 -14.42 16.46
C CYS A 106 4.82 -13.72 17.30
N MET A 107 5.89 -14.43 17.63
CA MET A 107 7.09 -13.81 18.15
C MET A 107 7.63 -12.79 17.14
N PRO A 108 8.23 -11.69 17.60
CA PRO A 108 8.65 -10.60 16.71
C PRO A 108 9.71 -11.01 15.70
N HIS A 109 9.73 -10.27 14.58
CA HIS A 109 10.68 -10.43 13.47
C HIS A 109 10.58 -11.76 12.73
N LEU A 110 9.39 -12.34 12.64
CA LEU A 110 9.11 -13.45 11.76
C LEU A 110 9.20 -12.99 10.29
N VAL A 111 9.91 -13.77 9.48
CA VAL A 111 10.07 -13.56 8.05
C VAL A 111 9.44 -14.72 7.28
N LEU A 112 8.59 -14.41 6.30
CA LEU A 112 8.22 -15.35 5.25
C LEU A 112 9.11 -15.08 4.02
N GLN A 113 10.06 -15.94 3.80
CA GLN A 113 11.05 -15.86 2.73
C GLN A 113 10.56 -16.67 1.52
N ILE A 114 10.13 -15.99 0.45
CA ILE A 114 9.60 -16.65 -0.74
C ILE A 114 10.67 -16.61 -1.85
N TYR A 115 11.27 -17.72 -2.17
CA TYR A 115 12.14 -17.91 -3.32
C TYR A 115 11.43 -18.68 -4.44
N GLY A 116 10.60 -19.67 -4.09
CA GLY A 116 9.81 -20.46 -5.00
C GLY A 116 8.49 -19.81 -5.41
N THR A 117 7.53 -20.62 -5.82
CA THR A 117 6.21 -20.14 -6.26
C THR A 117 5.09 -20.69 -5.38
N LEU A 118 4.26 -19.80 -4.85
CA LEU A 118 2.98 -20.15 -4.24
C LEU A 118 1.88 -20.05 -5.31
N LEU A 119 1.11 -21.12 -5.49
CA LEU A 119 0.02 -21.22 -6.48
C LEU A 119 -1.33 -21.31 -5.78
N ALA A 120 -2.29 -20.49 -6.16
CA ALA A 120 -3.68 -20.66 -5.76
C ALA A 120 -4.33 -21.82 -6.54
N PRO A 121 -5.42 -22.44 -6.07
CA PRO A 121 -6.19 -23.37 -6.89
C PRO A 121 -6.74 -22.68 -8.14
N PRO A 122 -6.49 -23.22 -9.36
CA PRO A 122 -6.89 -22.56 -10.59
C PRO A 122 -8.41 -22.60 -10.81
N GLU A 123 -9.09 -23.60 -10.27
CA GLU A 123 -10.52 -23.83 -10.50
C GLU A 123 -11.37 -23.17 -9.42
N VAL A 124 -12.36 -22.38 -9.83
CA VAL A 124 -13.34 -21.76 -8.92
C VAL A 124 -14.03 -22.79 -8.03
N GLY A 125 -14.34 -23.98 -8.57
CA GLY A 125 -14.97 -25.07 -7.84
C GLY A 125 -14.13 -25.71 -6.73
N SER A 126 -12.82 -25.52 -6.75
CA SER A 126 -11.88 -26.03 -5.74
C SER A 126 -11.80 -25.15 -4.49
N TRP A 127 -12.45 -23.98 -4.51
CA TRP A 127 -12.43 -23.05 -3.39
C TRP A 127 -13.53 -23.39 -2.36
N PRO A 128 -13.21 -23.43 -1.06
CA PRO A 128 -14.22 -23.62 -0.02
C PRO A 128 -15.23 -22.47 -0.03
N LYS A 129 -16.53 -22.76 0.03
CA LYS A 129 -17.57 -21.73 0.03
C LYS A 129 -17.44 -20.69 1.16
N SER A 130 -16.82 -21.08 2.26
CA SER A 130 -16.56 -20.20 3.43
C SER A 130 -15.36 -19.29 3.27
N SER A 131 -14.52 -19.46 2.25
CA SER A 131 -13.25 -18.75 2.08
C SER A 131 -13.11 -18.08 0.71
N LEU A 132 -14.22 -17.65 0.11
CA LEU A 132 -14.26 -17.10 -1.25
C LEU A 132 -13.64 -15.70 -1.39
N PHE A 133 -13.33 -15.01 -0.27
CA PHE A 133 -12.89 -13.62 -0.32
C PHE A 133 -11.38 -13.42 -0.20
N GLN A 134 -10.65 -14.46 0.13
CA GLN A 134 -9.22 -14.35 0.41
C GLN A 134 -8.51 -15.69 0.15
N TRP A 135 -7.31 -15.60 -0.34
CA TRP A 135 -6.44 -16.76 -0.53
C TRP A 135 -5.47 -16.91 0.64
N LEU A 136 -4.40 -16.12 0.68
CA LEU A 136 -3.46 -16.08 1.81
C LEU A 136 -3.84 -14.92 2.73
N ASN A 137 -4.42 -15.23 3.87
CA ASN A 137 -4.91 -14.25 4.83
C ASN A 137 -4.01 -14.19 6.05
N PHE A 138 -3.25 -13.09 6.20
CA PHE A 138 -2.44 -12.80 7.37
C PHE A 138 -3.28 -12.00 8.36
N LYS A 139 -3.54 -12.57 9.53
CA LYS A 139 -4.41 -11.97 10.51
C LYS A 139 -3.69 -11.72 11.83
N TRP A 140 -3.73 -10.45 12.31
CA TRP A 140 -3.13 -10.04 13.58
C TRP A 140 -1.62 -10.30 13.69
N VAL A 141 -0.91 -10.22 12.58
CA VAL A 141 0.56 -10.30 12.57
C VAL A 141 1.18 -8.97 12.96
N GLN A 142 2.32 -9.01 13.65
CA GLN A 142 3.05 -7.83 14.10
C GLN A 142 4.54 -8.03 13.86
N ASN A 143 5.25 -6.95 13.49
CA ASN A 143 6.69 -7.01 13.19
C ASN A 143 7.04 -8.15 12.22
N PHE A 144 6.29 -8.22 11.14
CA PHE A 144 6.31 -9.32 10.19
C PHE A 144 6.81 -8.87 8.81
N THR A 145 7.61 -9.70 8.15
CA THR A 145 8.13 -9.39 6.82
C THR A 145 7.82 -10.52 5.84
N ILE A 146 7.28 -10.17 4.66
CA ILE A 146 7.33 -11.03 3.47
C ILE A 146 8.40 -10.48 2.55
N GLN A 147 9.31 -11.34 2.10
CA GLN A 147 10.38 -10.95 1.20
C GLN A 147 10.85 -12.11 0.31
N GLY A 148 11.71 -11.82 -0.66
CA GLY A 148 12.37 -12.82 -1.51
C GLY A 148 12.20 -12.50 -2.99
N THR A 149 12.68 -13.39 -3.87
CA THR A 149 12.63 -13.21 -5.33
C THR A 149 11.53 -14.01 -6.01
N GLY A 150 10.76 -14.75 -5.20
CA GLY A 150 9.76 -15.69 -5.66
C GLY A 150 8.44 -15.05 -6.11
N THR A 151 7.47 -15.91 -6.36
CA THR A 151 6.20 -15.51 -6.98
C THR A 151 5.00 -16.01 -6.17
N VAL A 152 4.01 -15.15 -6.04
CA VAL A 152 2.66 -15.48 -5.55
C VAL A 152 1.71 -15.37 -6.74
N ASP A 153 1.24 -16.50 -7.27
CA ASP A 153 0.36 -16.56 -8.45
C ASP A 153 -1.06 -16.95 -8.03
N GLY A 154 -1.96 -15.99 -8.15
CA GLY A 154 -3.38 -16.16 -7.80
C GLY A 154 -4.20 -16.97 -8.78
N GLN A 155 -3.64 -17.36 -9.92
CA GLN A 155 -4.28 -18.16 -10.98
C GLN A 155 -5.69 -17.67 -11.37
N GLY A 156 -5.85 -16.34 -11.51
CA GLY A 156 -7.13 -15.64 -11.70
C GLY A 156 -7.92 -15.84 -13.00
N PRO A 157 -7.36 -16.34 -14.13
CA PRO A 157 -8.06 -16.32 -15.43
C PRO A 157 -9.47 -16.91 -15.43
N GLN A 158 -9.72 -18.00 -14.71
CA GLN A 158 -11.07 -18.57 -14.63
C GLN A 158 -12.07 -17.67 -13.88
N TRP A 159 -11.59 -16.91 -12.92
CA TRP A 159 -12.40 -15.93 -12.19
C TRP A 159 -12.80 -14.72 -13.06
N TRP A 160 -11.96 -14.35 -14.03
CA TRP A 160 -12.21 -13.20 -14.90
C TRP A 160 -13.18 -13.53 -16.02
N THR A 161 -12.99 -14.68 -16.70
CA THR A 161 -13.87 -15.15 -17.79
C THR A 161 -15.28 -15.42 -17.30
N ALA A 162 -15.41 -15.95 -16.11
CA ALA A 162 -16.68 -16.22 -15.53
C ALA A 162 -17.53 -14.97 -15.23
N SER A 163 -16.87 -13.82 -15.02
CA SER A 163 -17.56 -12.53 -14.86
C SER A 163 -18.07 -11.95 -16.18
N SER A 164 -17.47 -12.33 -17.32
CA SER A 164 -17.86 -11.83 -18.64
C SER A 164 -19.03 -12.65 -19.27
N LEU A 165 -19.39 -13.78 -18.69
CA LEU A 165 -20.43 -14.67 -19.21
C LEU A 165 -21.86 -14.31 -18.75
N TYR A 166 -22.14 -13.04 -18.44
CA TYR A 166 -23.47 -12.55 -18.11
C TYR A 166 -24.53 -12.74 -19.24
N TYR A 167 -24.14 -13.32 -20.39
CA TYR A 167 -25.01 -13.47 -21.57
C TYR A 167 -25.29 -14.90 -22.04
N THR A 168 -24.99 -15.94 -21.26
CA THR A 168 -25.42 -17.30 -21.65
C THR A 168 -26.47 -17.85 -20.72
N PRO A 169 -27.67 -18.17 -21.26
CA PRO A 169 -28.75 -18.74 -20.46
C PRO A 169 -28.46 -20.22 -20.10
N LYS A 170 -28.56 -20.51 -18.82
CA LYS A 170 -28.74 -21.86 -18.29
C LYS A 170 -27.51 -22.79 -18.28
N LYS A 171 -26.64 -22.67 -17.30
CA LYS A 171 -25.91 -23.75 -16.62
C LYS A 171 -24.57 -23.42 -15.98
N LEU A 172 -24.18 -22.17 -15.81
CA LEU A 172 -23.01 -21.89 -14.95
C LEU A 172 -23.50 -21.58 -13.53
N LYS A 173 -23.06 -22.43 -12.58
CA LYS A 173 -23.27 -22.23 -11.15
C LYS A 173 -22.74 -20.84 -10.77
N HIS A 174 -23.52 -20.07 -10.05
CA HIS A 174 -23.20 -18.75 -9.54
C HIS A 174 -21.72 -18.62 -9.13
N ILE A 175 -21.00 -17.79 -9.88
CA ILE A 175 -19.71 -17.29 -9.39
C ILE A 175 -20.05 -16.18 -8.42
N PRO A 176 -19.49 -16.20 -7.21
CA PRO A 176 -19.74 -15.16 -6.23
C PRO A 176 -19.32 -13.81 -6.77
N ASP A 177 -20.10 -12.76 -6.51
CA ASP A 177 -19.76 -11.38 -6.86
C ASP A 177 -18.44 -10.93 -6.22
N LEU A 178 -18.05 -11.57 -5.11
CA LEU A 178 -16.79 -11.34 -4.42
C LEU A 178 -15.80 -12.45 -4.78
N LYS A 179 -14.63 -12.01 -5.26
CA LYS A 179 -13.52 -12.88 -5.68
C LYS A 179 -12.39 -12.83 -4.66
N PRO A 180 -11.52 -13.84 -4.63
CA PRO A 180 -10.41 -13.87 -3.68
C PRO A 180 -9.36 -12.78 -3.92
N THR A 181 -8.91 -12.16 -2.86
CA THR A 181 -7.67 -11.37 -2.81
C THR A 181 -6.49 -12.32 -2.62
N ALA A 182 -5.38 -12.09 -3.35
CA ALA A 182 -4.21 -12.97 -3.25
C ALA A 182 -3.54 -12.90 -1.88
N LEU A 183 -3.03 -11.73 -1.49
CA LEU A 183 -2.44 -11.50 -0.16
C LEU A 183 -3.30 -10.48 0.60
N ARG A 184 -3.82 -10.87 1.74
CA ARG A 184 -4.59 -9.98 2.61
C ARG A 184 -3.99 -9.91 4.00
N PHE A 185 -3.82 -8.71 4.50
CA PHE A 185 -3.48 -8.41 5.89
C PHE A 185 -4.69 -7.82 6.60
N TYR A 186 -5.03 -8.35 7.76
CA TYR A 186 -6.14 -7.86 8.57
C TYR A 186 -5.72 -7.63 10.02
N GLY A 187 -5.95 -6.42 10.53
CA GLY A 187 -5.63 -6.08 11.91
C GLY A 187 -4.14 -6.22 12.25
N SER A 188 -3.26 -5.93 11.29
CA SER A 188 -1.83 -6.20 11.38
C SER A 188 -1.03 -4.90 11.53
N ASN A 189 0.10 -4.97 12.24
CA ASN A 189 0.91 -3.79 12.52
C ASN A 189 2.40 -4.05 12.24
N ASN A 190 3.08 -3.01 11.74
CA ASN A 190 4.50 -3.05 11.39
C ASN A 190 4.82 -4.24 10.47
N VAL A 191 4.23 -4.17 9.26
CA VAL A 191 4.38 -5.20 8.22
C VAL A 191 5.18 -4.66 7.06
N THR A 192 6.16 -5.43 6.61
CA THR A 192 6.93 -5.14 5.39
C THR A 192 6.65 -6.21 4.34
N VAL A 193 6.37 -5.78 3.09
CA VAL A 193 6.29 -6.66 1.91
C VAL A 193 7.27 -6.14 0.87
N ARG A 194 8.28 -6.95 0.52
CA ARG A 194 9.31 -6.48 -0.39
C ARG A 194 9.87 -7.57 -1.32
N ASP A 195 10.39 -7.13 -2.45
CA ASP A 195 11.19 -7.90 -3.42
C ASP A 195 10.46 -9.07 -4.11
N ILE A 196 9.18 -9.30 -3.84
CA ILE A 196 8.39 -10.40 -4.39
C ILE A 196 7.60 -10.00 -5.64
N LYS A 197 7.13 -11.01 -6.37
CA LYS A 197 6.18 -10.87 -7.47
C LYS A 197 4.81 -11.38 -7.04
N ILE A 198 3.75 -10.62 -7.34
CA ILE A 198 2.35 -11.03 -7.11
C ILE A 198 1.63 -10.94 -8.44
N ILE A 199 1.14 -12.05 -8.97
CA ILE A 199 0.57 -12.09 -10.31
C ILE A 199 -0.80 -12.73 -10.34
N ASN A 200 -1.58 -12.37 -11.35
CA ASN A 200 -2.84 -13.02 -11.70
C ASN A 200 -3.81 -13.20 -10.53
N SER A 201 -3.94 -12.21 -9.66
CA SER A 201 -4.94 -12.30 -8.59
C SER A 201 -6.36 -12.36 -9.17
N PRO A 202 -7.27 -13.18 -8.61
CA PRO A 202 -8.68 -13.13 -8.99
C PRO A 202 -9.35 -11.77 -8.78
N GLN A 203 -8.93 -11.02 -7.76
CA GLN A 203 -9.32 -9.66 -7.45
C GLN A 203 -8.06 -8.86 -7.03
N CYS A 204 -8.07 -8.15 -5.88
CA CYS A 204 -6.89 -7.40 -5.43
C CYS A 204 -5.67 -8.31 -5.23
N HIS A 205 -4.48 -7.81 -5.61
CA HIS A 205 -3.23 -8.56 -5.40
C HIS A 205 -2.75 -8.47 -3.95
N LEU A 206 -2.69 -7.26 -3.40
CA LEU A 206 -2.24 -7.01 -2.04
C LEU A 206 -3.22 -6.09 -1.32
N LYS A 207 -3.78 -6.54 -0.21
CA LYS A 207 -4.79 -5.77 0.53
C LYS A 207 -4.42 -5.64 2.00
N PHE A 208 -4.53 -4.42 2.52
CA PHE A 208 -4.40 -4.11 3.95
C PHE A 208 -5.73 -3.58 4.48
N ASP A 209 -6.26 -4.23 5.52
CA ASP A 209 -7.48 -3.87 6.21
C ASP A 209 -7.20 -3.63 7.69
N ASN A 210 -7.66 -2.54 8.28
CA ASN A 210 -7.55 -2.24 9.71
C ASN A 210 -6.10 -2.39 10.24
N SER A 211 -5.13 -1.90 9.47
CA SER A 211 -3.71 -2.13 9.72
C SER A 211 -2.95 -0.82 9.87
N ALA A 212 -1.72 -0.88 10.42
CA ALA A 212 -0.88 0.31 10.58
C ALA A 212 0.62 -0.02 10.46
N GLY A 213 1.44 1.01 10.12
CA GLY A 213 2.89 0.83 10.00
C GLY A 213 3.27 -0.12 8.87
N ILE A 214 2.75 0.14 7.67
CA ILE A 214 2.92 -0.74 6.51
C ILE A 214 4.01 -0.19 5.59
N LYS A 215 4.94 -1.05 5.21
CA LYS A 215 5.93 -0.76 4.18
C LYS A 215 5.86 -1.75 3.03
N VAL A 216 5.70 -1.22 1.81
CA VAL A 216 5.74 -2.00 0.56
C VAL A 216 6.88 -1.45 -0.28
N ASP A 217 7.84 -2.30 -0.64
CA ASP A 217 9.08 -1.87 -1.31
C ASP A 217 9.50 -2.85 -2.39
N ASN A 218 9.86 -2.33 -3.56
CA ASN A 218 10.42 -3.10 -4.67
C ASN A 218 9.63 -4.36 -5.05
N ILE A 219 8.28 -4.27 -5.08
CA ILE A 219 7.45 -5.38 -5.53
C ILE A 219 7.04 -5.24 -7.00
N LYS A 220 6.75 -6.37 -7.62
CA LYS A 220 6.17 -6.40 -8.97
C LYS A 220 4.78 -7.02 -8.93
N ILE A 221 3.77 -6.25 -9.34
CA ILE A 221 2.39 -6.73 -9.51
C ILE A 221 2.05 -6.80 -10.99
N SER A 222 1.44 -7.91 -11.43
CA SER A 222 1.07 -8.05 -12.84
C SER A 222 -0.19 -8.88 -13.02
N SER A 223 -1.16 -8.30 -13.74
CA SER A 223 -2.33 -8.97 -14.33
C SER A 223 -2.68 -8.32 -15.67
N PRO A 224 -3.40 -8.99 -16.57
CA PRO A 224 -3.83 -8.38 -17.82
C PRO A 224 -4.68 -7.12 -17.63
N GLU A 225 -4.58 -6.16 -18.54
CA GLU A 225 -5.35 -4.90 -18.53
C GLU A 225 -6.87 -5.13 -18.45
N ASN A 226 -7.36 -6.20 -19.06
CA ASN A 226 -8.79 -6.55 -19.09
C ASN A 226 -9.24 -7.46 -17.93
N SER A 227 -8.40 -7.71 -16.94
CA SER A 227 -8.78 -8.49 -15.75
C SER A 227 -9.61 -7.61 -14.79
N PRO A 228 -10.89 -7.92 -14.53
CA PRO A 228 -11.77 -7.01 -13.81
C PRO A 228 -11.49 -6.98 -12.30
N ASN A 229 -11.44 -5.78 -11.73
CA ASN A 229 -11.25 -5.52 -10.31
C ASN A 229 -9.95 -6.10 -9.71
N THR A 230 -8.91 -6.16 -10.51
CA THR A 230 -7.60 -6.68 -10.09
C THR A 230 -6.70 -5.54 -9.61
N ASP A 231 -7.14 -4.82 -8.57
CA ASP A 231 -6.33 -3.75 -7.97
C ASP A 231 -4.93 -4.28 -7.60
N GLY A 232 -3.92 -3.44 -7.79
CA GLY A 232 -2.56 -3.76 -7.35
C GLY A 232 -2.47 -3.81 -5.83
N ILE A 233 -2.56 -2.64 -5.18
CA ILE A 233 -2.53 -2.50 -3.73
C ILE A 233 -3.80 -1.80 -3.26
N HIS A 234 -4.50 -2.40 -2.31
CA HIS A 234 -5.75 -1.89 -1.78
C HIS A 234 -5.64 -1.62 -0.28
N LEU A 235 -5.88 -0.38 0.13
CA LEU A 235 -5.80 0.08 1.52
C LEU A 235 -7.20 0.44 2.02
N GLN A 236 -7.58 -0.07 3.20
CA GLN A 236 -8.84 0.25 3.86
C GLN A 236 -8.66 0.33 5.38
N ASN A 237 -9.15 1.38 6.03
CA ASN A 237 -8.95 1.61 7.45
C ASN A 237 -7.48 1.41 7.88
N THR A 238 -6.55 1.91 7.08
CA THR A 238 -5.11 1.65 7.24
C THR A 238 -4.35 2.97 7.29
N ARG A 239 -3.38 3.06 8.20
CA ARG A 239 -2.60 4.28 8.41
C ARG A 239 -1.10 4.01 8.48
N ASP A 240 -0.32 5.08 8.37
CA ASP A 240 1.15 5.01 8.43
C ASP A 240 1.71 4.04 7.39
N VAL A 241 1.48 4.36 6.11
CA VAL A 241 1.81 3.49 4.97
C VAL A 241 2.85 4.14 4.08
N GLU A 242 3.90 3.40 3.74
CA GLU A 242 4.87 3.76 2.71
C GLU A 242 4.84 2.71 1.57
N ILE A 243 4.65 3.16 0.33
CA ILE A 243 4.69 2.31 -0.88
C ILE A 243 5.70 2.91 -1.83
N GLN A 244 6.77 2.16 -2.15
CA GLN A 244 7.86 2.69 -2.94
C GLN A 244 8.48 1.69 -3.92
N HIS A 245 9.25 2.21 -4.91
CA HIS A 245 10.09 1.49 -5.86
C HIS A 245 9.43 0.29 -6.55
N SER A 246 8.12 0.36 -6.80
CA SER A 246 7.34 -0.80 -7.24
C SER A 246 6.81 -0.63 -8.66
N ASN A 247 6.62 -1.76 -9.35
CA ASN A 247 6.07 -1.82 -10.70
C ASN A 247 4.70 -2.50 -10.63
N ILE A 248 3.64 -1.78 -10.99
CA ILE A 248 2.27 -2.26 -10.85
C ILE A 248 1.53 -2.12 -12.18
N GLY A 249 1.17 -3.26 -12.78
CA GLY A 249 0.31 -3.34 -13.96
C GLY A 249 -0.85 -4.30 -13.68
N CYS A 250 -2.10 -3.85 -13.85
CA CYS A 250 -3.29 -4.60 -13.49
C CYS A 250 -4.50 -4.15 -14.32
N GLY A 251 -5.65 -4.73 -14.06
CA GLY A 251 -6.89 -4.38 -14.78
C GLY A 251 -7.78 -3.38 -14.01
N ASP A 252 -7.33 -2.84 -12.87
CA ASP A 252 -8.00 -1.80 -12.11
C ASP A 252 -6.99 -0.81 -11.51
N ASP A 253 -7.24 -0.24 -10.34
CA ASP A 253 -6.36 0.76 -9.72
C ASP A 253 -4.99 0.16 -9.36
N CYS A 254 -3.88 0.81 -9.75
CA CYS A 254 -2.55 0.41 -9.28
C CYS A 254 -2.46 0.48 -7.76
N VAL A 255 -2.96 1.57 -7.18
CA VAL A 255 -3.16 1.71 -5.74
C VAL A 255 -4.54 2.30 -5.50
N SER A 256 -5.31 1.65 -4.63
CA SER A 256 -6.67 2.05 -4.24
C SER A 256 -6.69 2.39 -2.74
N ILE A 257 -7.01 3.64 -2.39
CA ILE A 257 -7.06 4.16 -1.03
C ILE A 257 -8.53 4.36 -0.63
N GLN A 258 -9.03 3.54 0.28
CA GLN A 258 -10.41 3.56 0.74
C GLN A 258 -10.59 4.36 2.03
N THR A 259 -11.83 4.42 2.52
CA THR A 259 -12.17 5.12 3.77
C THR A 259 -11.35 4.65 4.97
N GLY A 260 -11.12 5.54 5.92
CA GLY A 260 -10.38 5.28 7.15
C GLY A 260 -8.86 5.26 6.97
N CYS A 261 -8.37 5.73 5.82
CA CYS A 261 -6.93 5.78 5.52
C CYS A 261 -6.35 7.16 5.82
N SER A 262 -5.14 7.17 6.43
CA SER A 262 -4.41 8.40 6.72
C SER A 262 -2.90 8.19 6.79
N ASN A 263 -2.14 9.27 6.61
CA ASN A 263 -0.68 9.27 6.64
C ASN A 263 -0.08 8.22 5.68
N ILE A 264 -0.35 8.43 4.38
CA ILE A 264 0.10 7.52 3.32
C ILE A 264 1.06 8.25 2.39
N HIS A 265 2.22 7.66 2.16
CA HIS A 265 3.23 8.12 1.23
C HIS A 265 3.47 7.09 0.12
N ILE A 266 3.20 7.47 -1.12
CA ILE A 266 3.39 6.63 -2.31
C ILE A 266 4.39 7.33 -3.23
N HIS A 267 5.51 6.68 -3.52
CA HIS A 267 6.54 7.30 -4.35
C HIS A 267 7.37 6.31 -5.16
N HIS A 268 7.98 6.81 -6.25
CA HIS A 268 8.80 6.01 -7.17
C HIS A 268 8.07 4.76 -7.70
N ILE A 269 6.82 4.92 -8.15
CA ILE A 269 5.99 3.85 -8.69
C ILE A 269 5.90 3.97 -10.21
N ASN A 270 6.04 2.84 -10.89
CA ASN A 270 5.62 2.68 -12.28
C ASN A 270 4.24 2.02 -12.29
N CYS A 271 3.23 2.73 -12.76
CA CYS A 271 1.83 2.29 -12.81
C CYS A 271 1.38 2.15 -14.26
N GLY A 272 0.96 0.96 -14.64
CA GLY A 272 0.36 0.70 -15.94
C GLY A 272 0.72 -0.68 -16.53
N PRO A 273 -0.24 -1.25 -17.29
CA PRO A 273 -1.61 -0.77 -17.53
C PRO A 273 -2.46 -0.78 -16.24
N GLY A 274 -3.64 -0.10 -16.27
CA GLY A 274 -4.56 -0.06 -15.15
C GLY A 274 -5.43 1.20 -15.10
N HIS A 275 -5.89 1.55 -13.90
CA HIS A 275 -6.71 2.74 -13.68
C HIS A 275 -5.99 3.89 -12.95
N GLY A 276 -4.68 3.80 -12.74
CA GLY A 276 -3.90 4.82 -12.03
C GLY A 276 -3.92 4.68 -10.52
N ILE A 277 -3.70 5.79 -9.80
CA ILE A 277 -3.74 5.83 -8.33
C ILE A 277 -5.03 6.54 -7.90
N SER A 278 -5.85 5.88 -7.09
CA SER A 278 -7.20 6.33 -6.76
C SER A 278 -7.45 6.43 -5.26
N LEU A 279 -8.08 7.54 -4.86
CA LEU A 279 -8.78 7.67 -3.59
C LEU A 279 -10.27 7.35 -3.83
N GLY A 280 -10.78 6.28 -3.20
CA GLY A 280 -12.17 5.86 -3.33
C GLY A 280 -12.39 4.63 -4.22
N SER A 281 -13.67 4.32 -4.38
CA SER A 281 -14.88 5.19 -4.33
C SER A 281 -15.42 5.37 -2.90
N LEU A 282 -15.45 6.59 -2.42
CA LEU A 282 -15.83 6.91 -1.03
C LEU A 282 -17.32 7.26 -0.91
N GLY A 283 -17.94 6.92 0.23
CA GLY A 283 -19.28 7.36 0.56
C GLY A 283 -20.42 6.57 -0.11
N LYS A 284 -20.18 5.35 -0.59
CA LYS A 284 -21.21 4.49 -1.20
C LYS A 284 -22.35 4.24 -0.22
N ASP A 285 -23.60 4.31 -0.71
CA ASP A 285 -24.81 4.07 0.07
C ASP A 285 -24.89 4.93 1.35
N LYS A 286 -24.46 6.19 1.27
CA LYS A 286 -24.39 7.16 2.37
C LYS A 286 -23.42 6.77 3.49
N SER A 287 -22.47 5.89 3.22
CA SER A 287 -21.41 5.57 4.16
C SER A 287 -20.47 6.76 4.38
N VAL A 288 -19.77 6.75 5.50
CA VAL A 288 -18.78 7.76 5.83
C VAL A 288 -17.49 7.50 5.09
N GLY A 289 -16.99 8.50 4.36
CA GLY A 289 -15.71 8.47 3.65
C GLY A 289 -14.73 9.46 4.26
N CYS A 290 -13.71 8.97 4.98
CA CYS A 290 -12.69 9.80 5.61
C CYS A 290 -11.30 9.40 5.11
N VAL A 291 -10.60 10.32 4.44
CA VAL A 291 -9.23 10.11 3.93
C VAL A 291 -8.44 11.41 4.08
N PHE A 292 -7.25 11.35 4.71
CA PHE A 292 -6.43 12.55 4.91
C PHE A 292 -4.94 12.24 4.99
N ASP A 293 -4.12 13.28 4.75
CA ASP A 293 -2.66 13.22 4.80
C ASP A 293 -2.09 12.20 3.80
N ILE A 294 -2.38 12.42 2.52
CA ILE A 294 -1.94 11.55 1.42
C ILE A 294 -0.92 12.27 0.57
N VAL A 295 0.25 11.68 0.39
CA VAL A 295 1.30 12.18 -0.49
C VAL A 295 1.58 11.13 -1.58
N VAL A 296 1.47 11.54 -2.84
CA VAL A 296 1.78 10.74 -4.02
C VAL A 296 2.77 11.51 -4.87
N GLU A 297 3.98 11.01 -5.02
CA GLU A 297 5.01 11.74 -5.75
C GLU A 297 5.96 10.84 -6.56
N LYS A 298 6.61 11.44 -7.58
CA LYS A 298 7.58 10.74 -8.43
C LYS A 298 7.02 9.45 -9.03
N ILE A 299 5.87 9.58 -9.69
CA ILE A 299 5.14 8.47 -10.30
C ILE A 299 5.23 8.52 -11.82
N SER A 300 5.46 7.39 -12.44
CA SER A 300 5.29 7.18 -13.88
C SER A 300 3.99 6.42 -14.15
N VAL A 301 3.07 7.00 -14.91
CA VAL A 301 1.77 6.40 -15.24
C VAL A 301 1.66 6.22 -16.74
N GLN A 302 1.38 4.99 -17.20
CA GLN A 302 1.38 4.68 -18.64
C GLN A 302 0.18 3.81 -19.04
N ASN A 303 -0.48 4.17 -20.14
CA ASN A 303 -1.59 3.37 -20.72
C ASN A 303 -2.68 3.04 -19.70
N THR A 304 -3.10 4.02 -18.92
CA THR A 304 -4.11 3.85 -17.86
C THR A 304 -5.38 4.65 -18.13
N LEU A 305 -6.46 4.29 -17.43
CA LEU A 305 -7.71 5.05 -17.47
C LEU A 305 -7.54 6.43 -16.81
N ALA A 306 -6.87 6.52 -15.70
CA ALA A 306 -6.61 7.77 -14.99
C ALA A 306 -5.13 7.85 -14.58
N GLY A 307 -4.62 9.06 -14.36
CA GLY A 307 -3.34 9.25 -13.68
C GLY A 307 -3.53 9.19 -12.16
N VAL A 308 -4.09 10.24 -11.60
CA VAL A 308 -4.47 10.35 -10.19
C VAL A 308 -5.94 10.73 -10.09
N ARG A 309 -6.66 10.05 -9.21
CA ARG A 309 -8.12 10.14 -9.18
C ARG A 309 -8.67 10.19 -7.76
N ILE A 310 -9.63 11.09 -7.53
CA ILE A 310 -10.50 11.09 -6.34
C ILE A 310 -11.91 10.84 -6.81
N LYS A 311 -12.56 9.76 -6.33
CA LYS A 311 -13.91 9.37 -6.72
C LYS A 311 -14.79 9.17 -5.48
N THR A 312 -15.92 9.89 -5.43
CA THR A 312 -16.89 9.77 -4.34
C THR A 312 -18.30 9.56 -4.87
N TRP A 313 -19.08 8.80 -4.14
CA TRP A 313 -20.47 8.55 -4.46
C TRP A 313 -21.32 9.76 -4.12
N GLN A 314 -22.33 9.99 -4.95
CA GLN A 314 -23.38 10.96 -4.66
C GLN A 314 -24.09 10.62 -3.34
N GLY A 315 -24.36 11.63 -2.53
CA GLY A 315 -24.97 11.47 -1.21
C GLY A 315 -24.05 10.91 -0.13
N GLY A 316 -22.76 10.71 -0.41
CA GLY A 316 -21.76 10.32 0.57
C GLY A 316 -21.55 11.38 1.64
N ILE A 317 -20.97 10.97 2.78
CA ILE A 317 -20.72 11.83 3.95
C ILE A 317 -19.23 11.72 4.28
N GLY A 318 -18.66 12.73 4.95
CA GLY A 318 -17.27 12.73 5.36
C GLY A 318 -16.38 13.66 4.55
N SER A 319 -15.06 13.43 4.57
CA SER A 319 -14.12 14.35 3.93
C SER A 319 -12.84 13.69 3.42
N VAL A 320 -12.32 14.27 2.34
CA VAL A 320 -10.95 14.08 1.84
C VAL A 320 -10.19 15.38 2.06
N LYS A 321 -9.07 15.32 2.79
CA LYS A 321 -8.29 16.52 3.15
C LYS A 321 -6.80 16.27 3.04
N ASN A 322 -6.04 17.34 2.77
CA ASN A 322 -4.58 17.32 2.74
C ASN A 322 -4.00 16.23 1.83
N VAL A 323 -4.28 16.35 0.54
CA VAL A 323 -3.82 15.40 -0.48
C VAL A 323 -2.86 16.11 -1.43
N SER A 324 -1.69 15.55 -1.65
CA SER A 324 -0.69 16.08 -2.58
C SER A 324 -0.33 15.05 -3.65
N PHE A 325 -0.46 15.46 -4.90
CA PHE A 325 0.01 14.73 -6.07
C PHE A 325 1.10 15.56 -6.74
N SER A 326 2.36 15.08 -6.77
CA SER A 326 3.46 15.87 -7.29
C SER A 326 4.46 15.07 -8.11
N ASN A 327 5.10 15.74 -9.09
CA ASN A 327 6.13 15.15 -9.94
C ASN A 327 5.65 13.83 -10.61
N ILE A 328 4.55 13.93 -11.37
CA ILE A 328 3.93 12.77 -12.03
C ILE A 328 4.08 12.88 -13.53
N GLN A 329 4.69 11.86 -14.13
CA GLN A 329 4.82 11.71 -15.58
C GLN A 329 3.70 10.82 -16.10
N VAL A 330 2.94 11.31 -17.08
CA VAL A 330 1.84 10.56 -17.70
C VAL A 330 2.10 10.30 -19.19
N SER A 331 1.86 9.08 -19.64
CA SER A 331 2.01 8.68 -21.05
C SER A 331 0.80 7.88 -21.53
N ASP A 332 0.09 8.41 -22.53
CA ASP A 332 -1.14 7.79 -23.08
C ASP A 332 -2.22 7.50 -22.02
N VAL A 333 -2.34 8.35 -21.02
CA VAL A 333 -3.36 8.24 -19.96
C VAL A 333 -4.68 8.82 -20.49
N LYS A 334 -5.81 8.13 -20.27
CA LYS A 334 -7.10 8.65 -20.79
C LYS A 334 -7.41 10.01 -20.18
N VAL A 335 -7.42 10.12 -18.85
CA VAL A 335 -7.63 11.38 -18.12
C VAL A 335 -6.63 11.49 -16.96
N PRO A 336 -5.56 12.29 -17.08
CA PRO A 336 -4.49 12.40 -16.07
C PRO A 336 -4.94 12.83 -14.67
N ILE A 337 -5.87 13.77 -14.57
CA ILE A 337 -6.34 14.31 -13.28
C ILE A 337 -7.86 14.21 -13.23
N ILE A 338 -8.38 13.52 -12.21
CA ILE A 338 -9.81 13.34 -12.01
C ILE A 338 -10.22 13.66 -10.58
N ILE A 339 -11.22 14.52 -10.41
CA ILE A 339 -12.08 14.57 -9.24
C ILE A 339 -13.50 14.29 -9.71
N ASP A 340 -14.14 13.25 -9.20
CA ASP A 340 -15.49 12.87 -9.57
C ASP A 340 -16.35 12.62 -8.32
N GLN A 341 -17.17 13.61 -7.95
CA GLN A 341 -18.16 13.49 -6.86
C GLN A 341 -19.52 12.97 -7.34
N TYR A 342 -19.65 12.66 -8.63
CA TYR A 342 -20.83 12.02 -9.23
C TYR A 342 -20.58 10.56 -9.60
N TYR A 343 -19.55 9.95 -9.01
CA TYR A 343 -19.14 8.58 -9.33
C TYR A 343 -20.30 7.59 -9.24
N CYS A 344 -20.42 6.73 -10.24
CA CYS A 344 -21.45 5.72 -10.37
C CYS A 344 -20.87 4.48 -11.09
N ASP A 345 -20.85 3.35 -10.45
CA ASP A 345 -20.40 2.06 -11.03
C ASP A 345 -21.57 1.26 -11.66
N LYS A 346 -22.80 1.82 -11.66
CA LYS A 346 -24.01 1.20 -12.20
C LYS A 346 -24.51 1.99 -13.41
N HIS A 347 -25.35 1.36 -14.22
CA HIS A 347 -26.00 2.06 -15.34
C HIS A 347 -26.84 3.26 -14.90
N PHE A 348 -27.40 3.22 -13.69
CA PHE A 348 -28.17 4.32 -13.11
C PHE A 348 -27.86 4.47 -11.63
N CYS A 349 -27.50 5.68 -11.22
CA CYS A 349 -27.41 6.10 -9.83
C CYS A 349 -28.50 7.15 -9.53
N LYS A 350 -28.95 7.17 -8.29
CA LYS A 350 -29.88 8.23 -7.85
C LYS A 350 -29.17 9.57 -7.93
N ASN A 351 -29.78 10.53 -8.59
CA ASN A 351 -29.27 11.90 -8.61
C ASN A 351 -29.36 12.50 -7.20
N GLN A 352 -28.23 12.78 -6.58
CA GLN A 352 -28.12 13.40 -5.27
C GLN A 352 -27.05 14.49 -5.33
N THR A 353 -27.26 15.58 -4.63
CA THR A 353 -26.36 16.74 -4.63
C THR A 353 -25.32 16.70 -3.52
N GLY A 354 -25.56 15.98 -2.42
CA GLY A 354 -24.57 15.72 -1.37
C GLY A 354 -23.42 14.83 -1.85
N ALA A 355 -22.25 15.00 -1.27
CA ALA A 355 -21.05 14.21 -1.55
C ALA A 355 -20.09 14.24 -0.36
N VAL A 356 -19.09 13.35 -0.34
CA VAL A 356 -17.95 13.49 0.54
C VAL A 356 -17.22 14.79 0.21
N ALA A 357 -16.97 15.66 1.19
CA ALA A 357 -16.30 16.94 0.98
C ALA A 357 -14.85 16.73 0.54
N ILE A 358 -14.38 17.51 -0.43
CA ILE A 358 -13.00 17.45 -0.93
C ILE A 358 -12.37 18.82 -0.76
N SER A 359 -11.28 18.90 0.01
CA SER A 359 -10.56 20.14 0.25
C SER A 359 -9.07 19.93 0.48
N GLY A 360 -8.26 20.98 0.19
CA GLY A 360 -6.80 20.90 0.38
C GLY A 360 -6.14 19.87 -0.52
N VAL A 361 -6.43 19.91 -1.82
CA VAL A 361 -5.85 18.99 -2.81
C VAL A 361 -4.89 19.72 -3.72
N LYS A 362 -3.62 19.33 -3.69
CA LYS A 362 -2.58 19.93 -4.51
C LYS A 362 -2.16 19.00 -5.65
N TYR A 363 -2.19 19.53 -6.87
CA TYR A 363 -1.60 18.90 -8.06
C TYR A 363 -0.42 19.77 -8.51
N ASP A 364 0.79 19.20 -8.52
CA ASP A 364 2.02 19.94 -8.81
C ASP A 364 2.93 19.14 -9.75
N GLN A 365 3.36 19.75 -10.85
CA GLN A 365 4.22 19.10 -11.85
C GLN A 365 3.63 17.78 -12.40
N ILE A 366 2.42 17.83 -12.96
CA ILE A 366 1.85 16.71 -13.70
C ILE A 366 2.03 16.97 -15.19
N ILE A 367 2.87 16.16 -15.83
CA ILE A 367 3.40 16.45 -17.18
C ILE A 367 3.28 15.21 -18.08
N GLY A 368 2.93 15.40 -19.34
CA GLY A 368 2.94 14.32 -20.33
C GLY A 368 1.76 14.32 -21.29
N THR A 369 1.21 13.14 -21.59
CA THR A 369 0.21 12.98 -22.65
C THR A 369 -1.07 12.30 -22.20
N TYR A 370 -2.20 12.79 -22.75
CA TYR A 370 -3.53 12.23 -22.53
C TYR A 370 -4.19 11.78 -23.83
N SER A 371 -5.09 10.80 -23.75
CA SER A 371 -5.76 10.26 -24.95
C SER A 371 -7.26 10.58 -25.04
N VAL A 372 -7.90 11.06 -23.98
CA VAL A 372 -9.32 11.44 -23.98
C VAL A 372 -9.51 12.88 -23.55
N GLN A 373 -9.06 13.29 -22.36
CA GLN A 373 -9.28 14.62 -21.80
C GLN A 373 -8.14 14.99 -20.83
N PRO A 374 -7.69 16.25 -20.78
CA PRO A 374 -6.55 16.61 -19.93
C PRO A 374 -6.90 16.56 -18.44
N ILE A 375 -8.05 17.10 -18.05
CA ILE A 375 -8.52 17.21 -16.66
C ILE A 375 -10.03 17.04 -16.61
N TYR A 376 -10.51 16.36 -15.58
CA TYR A 376 -11.93 16.20 -15.26
C TYR A 376 -12.17 16.49 -13.77
N LEU A 377 -12.71 17.68 -13.45
CA LEU A 377 -13.09 18.08 -12.10
C LEU A 377 -14.61 18.25 -12.05
N ALA A 378 -15.32 17.23 -11.59
CA ALA A 378 -16.78 17.23 -11.45
C ALA A 378 -17.15 17.26 -9.97
N CYS A 379 -17.27 18.48 -9.42
CA CYS A 379 -17.59 18.69 -8.01
C CYS A 379 -19.08 18.95 -7.79
N SER A 380 -19.60 18.52 -6.66
CA SER A 380 -21.01 18.60 -6.27
C SER A 380 -21.53 20.05 -6.25
N ASN A 381 -22.81 20.23 -6.56
CA ASN A 381 -23.45 21.54 -6.47
C ASN A 381 -23.61 22.02 -5.01
N ASP A 382 -23.87 21.10 -4.08
CA ASP A 382 -24.05 21.46 -2.67
C ASP A 382 -22.74 21.45 -1.89
N ILE A 383 -21.81 20.56 -2.28
CA ILE A 383 -20.51 20.35 -1.62
C ILE A 383 -19.40 20.50 -2.66
N PRO A 384 -19.11 21.73 -3.12
CA PRO A 384 -18.06 21.97 -4.10
C PRO A 384 -16.68 21.58 -3.57
N CYS A 385 -15.74 21.30 -4.47
CA CYS A 385 -14.37 21.09 -4.10
C CYS A 385 -13.70 22.44 -3.79
N THR A 386 -12.99 22.53 -2.69
CA THR A 386 -12.38 23.77 -2.22
C THR A 386 -10.89 23.60 -1.95
N ASP A 387 -10.15 24.68 -2.00
CA ASP A 387 -8.70 24.68 -1.77
C ASP A 387 -7.97 23.66 -2.66
N VAL A 388 -8.27 23.71 -3.96
CA VAL A 388 -7.64 22.89 -4.99
C VAL A 388 -6.54 23.72 -5.67
N ASP A 389 -5.30 23.22 -5.68
CA ASP A 389 -4.18 23.87 -6.34
C ASP A 389 -3.78 23.10 -7.61
N LEU A 390 -3.71 23.82 -8.75
CA LEU A 390 -3.18 23.31 -10.03
C LEU A 390 -1.90 24.08 -10.37
N ILE A 391 -0.74 23.45 -10.21
CA ILE A 391 0.57 24.10 -10.35
C ILE A 391 1.38 23.35 -11.40
N ASN A 392 1.90 24.06 -12.40
CA ASN A 392 2.78 23.48 -13.43
C ASN A 392 2.19 22.20 -14.06
N ILE A 393 0.98 22.32 -14.62
CA ILE A 393 0.29 21.21 -15.29
C ILE A 393 0.51 21.32 -16.80
N GLN A 394 1.18 20.34 -17.41
CA GLN A 394 1.55 20.38 -18.82
C GLN A 394 1.11 19.09 -19.53
N LEU A 395 -0.11 19.07 -20.02
CA LEU A 395 -0.75 17.92 -20.64
C LEU A 395 -1.01 18.17 -22.12
N LYS A 396 -0.48 17.29 -22.99
CA LYS A 396 -0.64 17.35 -24.45
C LYS A 396 -1.41 16.15 -24.96
N PRO A 397 -2.15 16.28 -26.08
CA PRO A 397 -2.77 15.12 -26.72
C PRO A 397 -1.71 14.08 -27.12
N SER A 398 -1.98 12.81 -26.89
CA SER A 398 -1.14 11.71 -27.33
C SER A 398 -1.39 11.38 -28.82
N PRO A 399 -0.54 10.60 -29.49
CA PRO A 399 -0.82 10.07 -30.82
C PRO A 399 -2.11 9.23 -30.90
N LYS A 400 -2.53 8.66 -29.77
CA LYS A 400 -3.77 7.87 -29.65
C LYS A 400 -5.00 8.71 -29.29
N PHE A 401 -4.88 10.04 -29.31
CA PHE A 401 -5.95 10.95 -28.89
C PHE A 401 -7.26 10.71 -29.62
N ARG A 402 -8.35 10.60 -28.86
CA ARG A 402 -9.73 10.46 -29.32
C ARG A 402 -10.67 11.10 -28.29
N GLY A 403 -10.71 12.44 -28.21
CA GLY A 403 -11.49 13.06 -27.16
C GLY A 403 -11.52 14.58 -27.21
N PHE A 404 -11.44 15.23 -26.06
CA PHE A 404 -11.63 16.65 -25.89
C PHE A 404 -10.32 17.36 -25.53
N HIS A 405 -9.98 18.42 -26.25
CA HIS A 405 -8.80 19.24 -25.98
C HIS A 405 -8.96 20.12 -24.73
N GLN A 406 -10.19 20.36 -24.30
CA GLN A 406 -10.49 21.23 -23.18
C GLN A 406 -10.62 20.45 -21.88
N ALA A 407 -10.17 21.08 -20.79
CA ALA A 407 -10.45 20.61 -19.45
C ALA A 407 -11.96 20.75 -19.14
N LEU A 408 -12.54 19.77 -18.43
CA LEU A 408 -13.86 19.88 -17.86
C LEU A 408 -13.72 20.16 -16.37
N CYS A 409 -14.27 21.31 -15.92
CA CYS A 409 -14.18 21.72 -14.53
C CYS A 409 -15.52 22.31 -14.07
N TRP A 410 -16.07 21.73 -13.02
CA TRP A 410 -17.36 22.12 -12.46
C TRP A 410 -17.28 22.26 -10.95
N ASN A 411 -17.74 23.39 -10.41
CA ASN A 411 -17.77 23.71 -8.97
C ASN A 411 -16.47 23.43 -8.20
N SER A 412 -15.34 23.67 -8.83
CA SER A 412 -14.02 23.58 -8.22
C SER A 412 -13.48 24.97 -7.92
N TYR A 413 -12.94 25.15 -6.72
CA TYR A 413 -12.41 26.41 -6.19
C TYR A 413 -10.99 26.24 -5.71
N GLY A 414 -10.14 27.23 -5.99
CA GLY A 414 -8.74 27.19 -5.58
C GLY A 414 -7.85 28.12 -6.38
N LYS A 415 -6.61 27.68 -6.62
CA LYS A 415 -5.58 28.51 -7.28
C LYS A 415 -4.93 27.75 -8.42
N SER A 416 -4.64 28.46 -9.50
CA SER A 416 -3.81 27.95 -10.58
C SER A 416 -2.49 28.73 -10.66
N LYS A 417 -1.39 28.04 -11.02
CA LYS A 417 -0.06 28.62 -11.23
C LYS A 417 0.60 28.04 -12.47
N ALA A 418 0.96 28.94 -13.38
CA ALA A 418 1.64 28.60 -14.64
C ALA A 418 2.96 27.83 -14.44
N PRO A 419 3.40 27.03 -15.45
CA PRO A 419 2.74 26.84 -16.74
C PRO A 419 1.52 25.91 -16.66
N LEU A 420 0.48 26.20 -17.50
CA LEU A 420 -0.75 25.41 -17.61
C LEU A 420 -1.04 25.10 -19.09
N VAL A 421 -0.97 23.85 -19.46
CA VAL A 421 -1.20 23.38 -20.83
C VAL A 421 -2.19 22.19 -20.80
N PRO A 422 -3.30 22.23 -21.53
CA PRO A 422 -3.81 23.32 -22.36
C PRO A 422 -4.25 24.52 -21.55
N SER A 423 -4.34 25.68 -22.17
CA SER A 423 -4.72 26.96 -21.50
C SER A 423 -6.10 26.92 -20.85
N SER A 424 -6.99 26.04 -21.27
CA SER A 424 -8.30 25.81 -20.63
C SER A 424 -8.21 25.42 -19.15
N ILE A 425 -7.07 24.92 -18.69
CA ILE A 425 -6.83 24.57 -17.28
C ILE A 425 -6.84 25.82 -16.39
N ASP A 426 -6.43 26.97 -16.89
CA ASP A 426 -6.45 28.24 -16.14
C ASP A 426 -7.84 28.68 -15.69
N TYR A 427 -8.86 28.23 -16.40
CA TYR A 427 -10.27 28.53 -16.09
C TYR A 427 -10.95 27.46 -15.23
N CYS A 428 -10.23 26.40 -14.83
CA CYS A 428 -10.79 25.30 -14.04
C CYS A 428 -11.19 25.71 -12.62
N LEU A 429 -10.43 26.61 -12.03
CA LEU A 429 -10.61 26.94 -10.63
C LEU A 429 -11.24 28.33 -10.48
N ARG A 430 -12.32 28.39 -9.72
CA ARG A 430 -12.93 29.66 -9.32
C ARG A 430 -12.24 30.17 -8.05
N ARG A 431 -12.09 31.49 -7.96
CA ARG A 431 -11.61 32.13 -6.73
C ARG A 431 -12.70 32.05 -5.66
N ASP A 432 -12.36 31.53 -4.51
CA ASP A 432 -13.32 31.42 -3.41
C ASP A 432 -13.48 32.78 -2.71
N SER A 433 -14.73 33.15 -2.44
CA SER A 433 -15.08 34.33 -1.63
C SER A 433 -14.94 34.11 -0.12
N GLY A 434 -14.50 32.93 0.34
CA GLY A 434 -14.37 32.56 1.76
C GLY A 434 -15.70 32.12 2.41
N SER A 435 -16.84 32.48 1.84
CA SER A 435 -18.15 32.10 2.37
C SER A 435 -18.51 30.64 2.08
N ILE A 436 -18.10 30.12 0.91
CA ILE A 436 -18.32 28.75 0.48
C ILE A 436 -17.51 27.80 1.36
N MET A 437 -16.24 28.09 1.61
CA MET A 437 -15.37 27.29 2.49
C MET A 437 -15.96 27.13 3.89
N LYS A 438 -16.42 28.22 4.49
CA LYS A 438 -17.06 28.20 5.83
C LYS A 438 -18.34 27.38 5.86
N ARG A 439 -19.13 27.40 4.78
CA ARG A 439 -20.37 26.61 4.69
C ARG A 439 -20.08 25.11 4.59
N VAL A 440 -19.11 24.71 3.75
CA VAL A 440 -18.73 23.31 3.56
C VAL A 440 -18.10 22.75 4.84
N ALA A 441 -17.18 23.48 5.46
CA ALA A 441 -16.54 23.10 6.71
C ALA A 441 -17.57 22.78 7.80
N ARG A 442 -18.56 23.66 8.01
CA ARG A 442 -19.61 23.46 9.05
C ARG A 442 -20.44 22.20 8.88
N SER A 443 -20.63 21.70 7.67
CA SER A 443 -21.48 20.54 7.41
C SER A 443 -20.74 19.20 7.49
N HIS A 444 -19.41 19.17 7.41
CA HIS A 444 -18.62 17.93 7.26
C HIS A 444 -17.46 17.79 8.26
N GLU A 445 -17.08 18.83 9.00
CA GLU A 445 -15.96 18.80 9.94
C GLU A 445 -16.14 17.86 11.14
N HIS A 446 -17.38 17.51 11.49
CA HIS A 446 -17.66 16.69 12.66
C HIS A 446 -17.82 15.20 12.38
N VAL A 447 -17.61 14.76 11.15
CA VAL A 447 -17.87 13.38 10.74
C VAL A 447 -16.57 12.57 10.68
N CYS A 448 -15.45 13.22 10.42
CA CYS A 448 -14.11 12.68 10.41
C CYS A 448 -13.27 13.25 11.56
#